data_ead40835378e8f93b3e1a7f4b180f858
#
_entry.id   ead40835378e8f93b3e1a7f4b180f858
#
_cell.length_a   1.000
_cell.length_b   1.000
_cell.length_c   1.000
_cell.angle_alpha   90.00
_cell.angle_beta   90.00
_cell.angle_gamma   90.00
#
_symmetry.space_group_name_H-M   'P 1'
#
loop_
_entity.id
_entity.type
_entity.pdbx_description
1 polymer ?
#
loop_
_entity_poly.entity_id
_entity_poly.type
_entity_poly.pdbx_seq_one_letter_code
_entity_poly.pdbx_strand_id
1 'polypeptide(L)'
;MDAKHSPNDTGPMEPLQQQYTGHVVADGPSALRVCSSLLIRKASVGSMDNNVYLLTCRVSGAQLLIDAATDPRRLQRLVRGGSPINRLDTIVTTHSHHDHIGALAAVVAATGAETAAGAADAPAIPTPTDRLLENGDIVRVGVHDLQVIGLRGHTPGSIALLWRGGPDGDHLFTGDSLFPGGVGATQGDPERFDQLLTDVESRIFDELPDSTWVYPGHGDDTTLGAERPHLVEWRERGW
;
A
#
# COMPACT_ATOMS: atom_id res chain seq x y z
N MET A 1 28.87 27.60 5.89
CA MET A 1 27.61 28.40 5.78
C MET A 1 26.47 27.42 5.89
N ASP A 2 25.97 27.27 7.12
CA ASP A 2 24.95 26.26 7.45
C ASP A 2 23.58 26.74 6.96
N ALA A 3 23.02 26.03 5.99
CA ALA A 3 21.64 26.19 5.59
C ALA A 3 20.75 25.63 6.72
N LYS A 4 20.26 26.50 7.59
CA LYS A 4 19.28 26.18 8.61
C LYS A 4 18.02 25.63 7.91
N HIS A 5 17.76 24.35 8.10
CA HIS A 5 16.48 23.72 7.75
C HIS A 5 15.39 24.38 8.62
N SER A 6 14.50 25.10 7.99
CA SER A 6 13.34 25.70 8.66
C SER A 6 12.28 24.61 8.89
N PRO A 7 11.84 24.34 10.13
CA PRO A 7 10.86 23.29 10.41
C PRO A 7 9.40 23.65 10.10
N ASN A 8 9.14 24.83 9.50
CA ASN A 8 7.80 25.34 9.21
C ASN A 8 7.56 25.49 7.70
N ASP A 9 7.51 24.39 6.96
CA ASP A 9 6.85 24.40 5.66
C ASP A 9 5.33 24.38 5.89
N THR A 10 4.71 25.56 5.95
CA THR A 10 3.25 25.76 6.04
C THR A 10 2.59 25.67 4.67
N GLY A 11 3.08 24.82 3.79
CA GLY A 11 2.46 24.58 2.49
C GLY A 11 0.98 24.21 2.62
N PRO A 12 0.16 24.43 1.57
CA PRO A 12 -1.26 24.15 1.63
C PRO A 12 -1.51 22.69 2.01
N MET A 13 -2.59 22.46 2.79
CA MET A 13 -3.04 21.12 3.17
C MET A 13 -3.37 20.33 1.90
N GLU A 14 -3.13 19.02 1.94
CA GLU A 14 -3.49 18.13 0.85
C GLU A 14 -5.00 18.16 0.60
N PRO A 15 -5.45 18.44 -0.63
CA PRO A 15 -6.87 18.49 -0.93
C PRO A 15 -7.51 17.09 -0.82
N LEU A 16 -8.79 17.05 -0.41
CA LEU A 16 -9.57 15.82 -0.24
C LEU A 16 -10.73 15.77 -1.22
N GLN A 17 -11.03 14.59 -1.72
CA GLN A 17 -12.31 14.31 -2.41
C GLN A 17 -13.46 14.30 -1.40
N GLN A 18 -14.66 14.69 -1.86
CA GLN A 18 -15.85 14.74 -0.99
C GLN A 18 -16.35 13.36 -0.57
N GLN A 19 -16.16 12.34 -1.40
CA GLN A 19 -16.62 10.97 -1.16
C GLN A 19 -15.56 9.95 -1.58
N TYR A 20 -15.37 8.89 -0.79
CA TYR A 20 -14.51 7.77 -1.14
C TYR A 20 -15.21 6.85 -2.14
N THR A 21 -14.66 6.70 -3.31
CA THR A 21 -15.19 5.84 -4.39
C THR A 21 -14.24 4.70 -4.77
N GLY A 22 -13.01 4.72 -4.24
CA GLY A 22 -11.92 3.83 -4.69
C GLY A 22 -11.11 4.38 -5.87
N HIS A 23 -11.62 5.43 -6.54
CA HIS A 23 -10.94 6.13 -7.63
C HIS A 23 -10.24 7.38 -7.12
N VAL A 24 -9.01 7.61 -7.58
CA VAL A 24 -8.26 8.88 -7.42
C VAL A 24 -7.60 9.23 -8.74
N VAL A 25 -7.59 10.52 -9.07
CA VAL A 25 -6.92 11.01 -10.28
C VAL A 25 -5.43 11.17 -9.99
N ALA A 26 -4.58 10.80 -10.95
CA ALA A 26 -3.12 11.00 -10.87
C ALA A 26 -2.79 12.45 -10.48
N ASP A 27 -1.99 12.60 -9.43
CA ASP A 27 -1.64 13.89 -8.80
C ASP A 27 -2.82 14.79 -8.38
N GLY A 28 -4.06 14.27 -8.45
CA GLY A 28 -5.29 14.92 -8.02
C GLY A 28 -5.52 14.89 -6.50
N PRO A 29 -6.71 15.33 -6.02
CA PRO A 29 -7.07 15.26 -4.61
C PRO A 29 -7.02 13.84 -4.06
N SER A 30 -6.52 13.68 -2.83
CA SER A 30 -6.58 12.39 -2.14
C SER A 30 -8.00 12.03 -1.71
N ALA A 31 -8.30 10.74 -1.62
CA ALA A 31 -9.57 10.22 -1.11
C ALA A 31 -9.39 9.68 0.32
N LEU A 32 -10.37 9.93 1.19
CA LEU A 32 -10.35 9.48 2.58
C LEU A 32 -11.52 8.55 2.87
N ARG A 33 -11.22 7.31 3.23
CA ARG A 33 -12.19 6.38 3.82
C ARG A 33 -12.11 6.50 5.34
N VAL A 34 -13.26 6.75 5.96
CA VAL A 34 -13.37 6.87 7.41
C VAL A 34 -13.99 5.58 7.94
N CYS A 35 -13.18 4.74 8.56
CA CYS A 35 -13.62 3.57 9.31
C CYS A 35 -13.80 3.94 10.79
N SER A 36 -14.39 3.03 11.58
CA SER A 36 -14.70 3.26 12.99
C SER A 36 -13.46 3.64 13.82
N SER A 37 -12.32 2.98 13.57
CA SER A 37 -11.09 3.13 14.35
C SER A 37 -9.83 3.40 13.52
N LEU A 38 -9.91 3.33 12.19
CA LEU A 38 -8.82 3.59 11.24
C LEU A 38 -9.26 4.58 10.17
N LEU A 39 -8.38 5.48 9.76
CA LEU A 39 -8.53 6.28 8.55
C LEU A 39 -7.64 5.68 7.46
N ILE A 40 -8.17 5.52 6.25
CA ILE A 40 -7.43 5.08 5.08
C ILE A 40 -7.48 6.21 4.06
N ARG A 41 -6.32 6.82 3.81
CA ARG A 41 -6.18 7.88 2.81
C ARG A 41 -5.45 7.32 1.59
N LYS A 42 -6.11 7.33 0.44
CA LYS A 42 -5.55 6.98 -0.85
C LYS A 42 -5.15 8.24 -1.61
N ALA A 43 -3.98 8.24 -2.21
CA ALA A 43 -3.55 9.25 -3.18
C ALA A 43 -2.81 8.56 -4.33
N SER A 44 -2.99 9.07 -5.55
CA SER A 44 -2.18 8.66 -6.68
C SER A 44 -1.07 9.68 -6.92
N VAL A 45 0.15 9.22 -7.15
CA VAL A 45 1.34 10.06 -7.29
C VAL A 45 2.15 9.68 -8.53
N GLY A 46 2.61 10.72 -9.25
CA GLY A 46 3.52 10.57 -10.37
C GLY A 46 2.90 10.05 -11.66
N SER A 47 3.74 9.98 -12.69
CA SER A 47 3.32 9.68 -14.07
C SER A 47 2.92 8.22 -14.31
N MET A 48 3.22 7.32 -13.38
CA MET A 48 2.82 5.91 -13.44
C MET A 48 1.55 5.63 -12.65
N ASP A 49 0.91 6.67 -12.09
CA ASP A 49 -0.37 6.57 -11.34
C ASP A 49 -0.28 5.63 -10.13
N ASN A 50 0.86 5.69 -9.41
CA ASN A 50 1.06 4.85 -8.24
C ASN A 50 0.15 5.25 -7.09
N ASN A 51 -0.58 4.30 -6.56
CA ASN A 51 -1.33 4.48 -5.34
C ASN A 51 -0.41 4.43 -4.12
N VAL A 52 -0.58 5.39 -3.23
CA VAL A 52 0.00 5.38 -1.89
C VAL A 52 -1.13 5.41 -0.87
N TYR A 53 -0.96 4.67 0.22
CA TYR A 53 -1.99 4.61 1.25
C TYR A 53 -1.42 5.02 2.60
N LEU A 54 -1.99 6.09 3.19
CA LEU A 54 -1.68 6.49 4.55
C LEU A 54 -2.77 5.99 5.48
N LEU A 55 -2.39 5.06 6.36
CA LEU A 55 -3.24 4.56 7.43
C LEU A 55 -3.01 5.38 8.69
N THR A 56 -4.08 5.84 9.33
CA THR A 56 -4.00 6.61 10.58
C THR A 56 -4.91 5.98 11.64
N CYS A 57 -4.32 5.52 12.72
CA CYS A 57 -5.08 5.03 13.88
C CYS A 57 -5.80 6.18 14.56
N ARG A 58 -7.14 6.12 14.64
CA ARG A 58 -7.96 7.18 15.25
C ARG A 58 -7.82 7.25 16.77
N VAL A 59 -7.34 6.17 17.40
CA VAL A 59 -7.16 6.09 18.86
C VAL A 59 -5.85 6.75 19.28
N SER A 60 -4.76 6.45 18.58
CA SER A 60 -3.39 6.88 18.98
C SER A 60 -2.82 7.98 18.11
N GLY A 61 -3.37 8.22 16.92
CA GLY A 61 -2.79 9.10 15.91
C GLY A 61 -1.55 8.51 15.19
N ALA A 62 -1.15 7.27 15.50
CA ALA A 62 -0.06 6.57 14.83
C ALA A 62 -0.35 6.42 13.33
N GLN A 63 0.69 6.53 12.51
CA GLN A 63 0.56 6.47 11.06
C GLN A 63 1.48 5.43 10.43
N LEU A 64 0.97 4.78 9.39
CA LEU A 64 1.71 3.86 8.53
C LEU A 64 1.47 4.26 7.07
N LEU A 65 2.54 4.36 6.29
CA LEU A 65 2.49 4.60 4.85
C LEU A 65 2.76 3.28 4.11
N ILE A 66 1.90 2.93 3.16
CA ILE A 66 2.12 1.83 2.23
C ILE A 66 2.59 2.45 0.92
N ASP A 67 3.77 2.08 0.50
CA ASP A 67 4.55 2.54 -0.63
C ASP A 67 4.88 4.06 -0.60
N ALA A 68 6.15 4.35 -0.62
CA ALA A 68 6.67 5.70 -0.79
C ALA A 68 7.11 5.91 -2.25
N ALA A 69 6.12 5.89 -3.15
CA ALA A 69 6.30 5.78 -4.59
C ALA A 69 7.10 6.95 -5.19
N THR A 70 6.52 8.15 -5.18
CA THR A 70 7.19 9.36 -5.70
C THR A 70 6.65 10.62 -5.00
N ASP A 71 7.10 11.83 -5.39
CA ASP A 71 6.77 13.13 -4.79
C ASP A 71 6.86 13.16 -3.26
N PRO A 72 8.07 13.13 -2.68
CA PRO A 72 8.25 13.10 -1.23
C PRO A 72 7.63 14.29 -0.51
N ARG A 73 7.50 15.46 -1.18
CA ARG A 73 6.83 16.63 -0.60
C ARG A 73 5.34 16.38 -0.42
N ARG A 74 4.70 15.76 -1.40
CA ARG A 74 3.29 15.39 -1.30
C ARG A 74 3.05 14.36 -0.21
N LEU A 75 3.89 13.31 -0.14
CA LEU A 75 3.79 12.30 0.91
C LEU A 75 3.93 12.93 2.31
N GLN A 76 4.85 13.88 2.49
CA GLN A 76 4.97 14.61 3.75
C GLN A 76 3.72 15.47 4.06
N ARG A 77 3.06 16.08 3.05
CA ARG A 77 1.78 16.78 3.25
C ARG A 77 0.66 15.82 3.67
N LEU A 78 0.59 14.62 3.06
CA LEU A 78 -0.36 13.58 3.46
C LEU A 78 -0.17 13.21 4.94
N VAL A 79 1.07 12.94 5.37
CA VAL A 79 1.43 12.61 6.76
C VAL A 79 1.01 13.73 7.71
N ARG A 80 1.37 14.99 7.41
CA ARG A 80 0.97 16.14 8.23
C ARG A 80 -0.54 16.33 8.33
N GLY A 81 -1.26 16.09 7.25
CA GLY A 81 -2.73 16.18 7.22
C GLY A 81 -3.45 14.96 7.79
N GLY A 82 -2.74 13.88 8.06
CA GLY A 82 -3.31 12.61 8.53
C GLY A 82 -3.52 12.53 10.03
N SER A 83 -2.69 13.20 10.82
CA SER A 83 -2.76 13.15 12.29
C SER A 83 -2.26 14.44 12.93
N PRO A 84 -2.90 14.90 14.03
CA PRO A 84 -2.44 16.07 14.80
C PRO A 84 -1.03 15.92 15.37
N ILE A 85 -0.58 14.70 15.63
CA ILE A 85 0.77 14.44 16.15
C ILE A 85 1.84 14.47 15.05
N ASN A 86 1.43 14.48 13.77
CA ASN A 86 2.30 14.63 12.61
C ASN A 86 3.52 13.69 12.64
N ARG A 87 3.29 12.41 12.95
CA ARG A 87 4.33 11.39 13.05
C ARG A 87 4.01 10.21 12.15
N LEU A 88 4.92 9.88 11.26
CA LEU A 88 4.92 8.63 10.52
C LEU A 88 5.79 7.62 11.29
N ASP A 89 5.19 6.50 11.68
CA ASP A 89 5.87 5.48 12.46
C ASP A 89 6.57 4.45 11.57
N THR A 90 5.88 4.01 10.52
CA THR A 90 6.37 2.93 9.65
C THR A 90 6.05 3.22 8.18
N ILE A 91 6.94 2.84 7.30
CA ILE A 91 6.73 2.75 5.85
C ILE A 91 6.85 1.27 5.46
N VAL A 92 5.79 0.70 4.91
CA VAL A 92 5.81 -0.65 4.34
C VAL A 92 5.90 -0.55 2.84
N THR A 93 6.93 -1.14 2.25
CA THR A 93 7.08 -1.29 0.80
C THR A 93 6.50 -2.65 0.39
N THR A 94 5.49 -2.63 -0.49
CA THR A 94 4.81 -3.84 -0.94
C THR A 94 5.70 -4.73 -1.79
N HIS A 95 6.56 -4.12 -2.62
CA HIS A 95 7.53 -4.81 -3.48
C HIS A 95 8.63 -3.86 -3.97
N SER A 96 9.68 -4.40 -4.59
CA SER A 96 10.93 -3.69 -4.87
C SER A 96 10.96 -2.89 -6.17
N HIS A 97 9.88 -2.77 -6.93
CA HIS A 97 9.89 -1.99 -8.17
C HIS A 97 10.13 -0.50 -7.89
N HIS A 98 10.88 0.13 -8.81
CA HIS A 98 11.41 1.49 -8.63
C HIS A 98 10.34 2.56 -8.43
N ASP A 99 9.19 2.38 -9.02
CA ASP A 99 8.05 3.30 -8.95
C ASP A 99 7.30 3.23 -7.59
N HIS A 100 7.51 2.19 -6.79
CA HIS A 100 6.98 2.06 -5.42
C HIS A 100 7.94 2.57 -4.33
N ILE A 101 9.20 2.87 -4.68
CA ILE A 101 10.26 3.22 -3.72
C ILE A 101 10.96 4.56 -4.02
N GLY A 102 10.55 5.26 -5.08
CA GLY A 102 11.28 6.45 -5.57
C GLY A 102 11.39 7.60 -4.55
N ALA A 103 10.43 7.74 -3.64
CA ALA A 103 10.45 8.73 -2.57
C ALA A 103 10.91 8.17 -1.20
N LEU A 104 11.15 6.86 -1.08
CA LEU A 104 11.37 6.18 0.20
C LEU A 104 12.51 6.82 1.02
N ALA A 105 13.68 6.97 0.43
CA ALA A 105 14.84 7.56 1.12
C ALA A 105 14.57 8.99 1.63
N ALA A 106 13.87 9.80 0.82
CA ALA A 106 13.55 11.18 1.18
C ALA A 106 12.49 11.28 2.28
N VAL A 107 11.50 10.38 2.28
CA VAL A 107 10.47 10.33 3.33
C VAL A 107 11.06 9.81 4.64
N VAL A 108 11.89 8.75 4.60
CA VAL A 108 12.63 8.26 5.78
C VAL A 108 13.50 9.35 6.38
N ALA A 109 14.30 10.06 5.56
CA ALA A 109 15.15 11.14 6.03
C ALA A 109 14.37 12.29 6.70
N ALA A 110 13.14 12.54 6.24
CA ALA A 110 12.29 13.62 6.76
C ALA A 110 11.50 13.23 8.02
N THR A 111 11.19 11.94 8.20
CA THR A 111 10.26 11.47 9.24
C THR A 111 10.93 10.61 10.31
N GLY A 112 12.03 9.93 9.97
CA GLY A 112 12.66 8.93 10.82
C GLY A 112 11.82 7.65 10.96
N ALA A 113 10.86 7.41 10.05
CA ALA A 113 10.01 6.23 10.06
C ALA A 113 10.82 4.95 9.88
N GLU A 114 10.43 3.88 10.61
CA GLU A 114 10.93 2.52 10.39
C GLU A 114 10.53 2.03 9.00
N THR A 115 11.43 1.36 8.30
CA THR A 115 11.16 0.76 6.99
C THR A 115 10.90 -0.75 7.12
N ALA A 116 9.91 -1.25 6.39
CA ALA A 116 9.60 -2.67 6.34
C ALA A 116 9.29 -3.12 4.90
N ALA A 117 9.72 -4.31 4.52
CA ALA A 117 9.44 -4.90 3.20
C ALA A 117 9.57 -6.42 3.26
N GLY A 118 9.01 -7.11 2.27
CA GLY A 118 9.18 -8.56 2.12
C GLY A 118 10.66 -8.95 2.06
N ALA A 119 11.04 -9.99 2.83
CA ALA A 119 12.45 -10.37 3.02
C ALA A 119 13.18 -10.66 1.70
N ALA A 120 12.49 -11.25 0.70
CA ALA A 120 13.10 -11.57 -0.58
C ALA A 120 13.27 -10.34 -1.49
N ASP A 121 12.51 -9.27 -1.28
CA ASP A 121 12.60 -8.00 -2.04
C ASP A 121 13.53 -6.98 -1.39
N ALA A 122 13.70 -7.03 -0.07
CA ALA A 122 14.50 -6.07 0.69
C ALA A 122 15.93 -5.86 0.13
N PRO A 123 16.65 -6.88 -0.36
CA PRO A 123 17.98 -6.68 -0.96
C PRO A 123 18.00 -5.85 -2.25
N ALA A 124 16.86 -5.75 -2.95
CA ALA A 124 16.71 -4.95 -4.17
C ALA A 124 16.27 -3.51 -3.90
N ILE A 125 15.91 -3.17 -2.65
CA ILE A 125 15.53 -1.83 -2.24
C ILE A 125 16.76 -1.04 -1.82
N PRO A 126 17.11 0.08 -2.50
CA PRO A 126 18.32 0.86 -2.21
C PRO A 126 18.36 1.48 -0.81
N THR A 127 17.18 1.81 -0.25
CA THR A 127 17.05 2.30 1.13
C THR A 127 17.11 1.11 2.08
N PRO A 128 17.93 1.13 3.15
CA PRO A 128 17.97 0.04 4.11
C PRO A 128 16.58 -0.31 4.64
N THR A 129 16.29 -1.59 4.72
CA THR A 129 15.05 -2.13 5.30
C THR A 129 15.33 -2.53 6.74
N ASP A 130 14.69 -1.87 7.70
CA ASP A 130 14.89 -2.10 9.13
C ASP A 130 14.24 -3.41 9.57
N ARG A 131 13.09 -3.74 8.97
CA ARG A 131 12.31 -4.93 9.30
C ARG A 131 11.99 -5.77 8.08
N LEU A 132 12.46 -7.00 8.06
CA LEU A 132 12.14 -8.00 7.05
C LEU A 132 10.81 -8.68 7.41
N LEU A 133 9.92 -8.81 6.42
CA LEU A 133 8.59 -9.37 6.60
C LEU A 133 8.45 -10.68 5.82
N GLU A 134 7.82 -11.65 6.49
CA GLU A 134 7.46 -12.95 5.95
C GLU A 134 5.94 -13.16 5.98
N ASN A 135 5.46 -14.14 5.23
CA ASN A 135 4.04 -14.49 5.24
C ASN A 135 3.56 -14.86 6.66
N GLY A 136 2.49 -14.23 7.12
CA GLY A 136 1.91 -14.44 8.45
C GLY A 136 2.40 -13.47 9.52
N ASP A 137 3.43 -12.66 9.24
CA ASP A 137 3.87 -11.60 10.15
C ASP A 137 2.79 -10.55 10.37
N ILE A 138 2.97 -9.76 11.43
CA ILE A 138 2.04 -8.67 11.78
C ILE A 138 2.79 -7.34 11.74
N VAL A 139 2.29 -6.38 10.99
CA VAL A 139 2.69 -4.98 11.07
C VAL A 139 1.63 -4.19 11.84
N ARG A 140 2.06 -3.25 12.69
CA ARG A 140 1.14 -2.49 13.55
C ARG A 140 1.04 -1.02 13.14
N VAL A 141 -0.19 -0.51 13.20
CA VAL A 141 -0.46 0.92 13.18
C VAL A 141 -1.33 1.29 14.39
N GLY A 142 -0.70 1.83 15.42
CA GLY A 142 -1.36 2.09 16.70
C GLY A 142 -1.89 0.82 17.35
N VAL A 143 -3.23 0.72 17.47
CA VAL A 143 -3.90 -0.46 18.07
C VAL A 143 -4.31 -1.52 17.04
N HIS A 144 -3.99 -1.31 15.76
CA HIS A 144 -4.40 -2.19 14.68
C HIS A 144 -3.26 -3.08 14.22
N ASP A 145 -3.57 -4.37 14.06
CA ASP A 145 -2.71 -5.37 13.47
C ASP A 145 -3.06 -5.54 11.99
N LEU A 146 -2.05 -5.46 11.11
CA LEU A 146 -2.14 -5.79 9.70
C LEU A 146 -1.36 -7.09 9.47
N GLN A 147 -2.05 -8.13 9.00
CA GLN A 147 -1.41 -9.40 8.65
C GLN A 147 -0.69 -9.28 7.32
N VAL A 148 0.56 -9.73 7.25
CA VAL A 148 1.35 -9.83 6.03
C VAL A 148 0.97 -11.10 5.28
N ILE A 149 0.66 -10.97 3.99
CA ILE A 149 0.39 -12.08 3.08
C ILE A 149 1.46 -12.04 1.96
N GLY A 150 2.31 -13.06 1.89
CA GLY A 150 3.31 -13.18 0.82
C GLY A 150 2.65 -13.57 -0.50
N LEU A 151 2.95 -12.84 -1.59
CA LEU A 151 2.37 -13.05 -2.92
C LEU A 151 3.50 -13.04 -3.96
N ARG A 152 4.14 -14.19 -4.16
CA ARG A 152 5.30 -14.32 -5.04
C ARG A 152 4.88 -14.37 -6.51
N GLY A 153 5.70 -13.79 -7.39
CA GLY A 153 5.51 -13.86 -8.85
C GLY A 153 5.67 -12.52 -9.54
N HIS A 154 4.95 -11.47 -9.13
CA HIS A 154 5.20 -10.11 -9.61
C HIS A 154 6.63 -9.68 -9.27
N THR A 155 7.02 -9.81 -8.00
CA THR A 155 8.41 -9.87 -7.54
C THR A 155 8.60 -11.09 -6.63
N PRO A 156 9.85 -11.49 -6.30
CA PRO A 156 10.09 -12.62 -5.41
C PRO A 156 9.55 -12.43 -3.98
N GLY A 157 9.53 -11.18 -3.50
CA GLY A 157 9.17 -10.81 -2.13
C GLY A 157 7.94 -9.92 -2.02
N SER A 158 7.06 -9.87 -3.03
CA SER A 158 5.81 -9.10 -2.96
C SER A 158 4.96 -9.52 -1.77
N ILE A 159 4.41 -8.54 -1.07
CA ILE A 159 3.52 -8.73 0.07
C ILE A 159 2.24 -7.92 -0.08
N ALA A 160 1.16 -8.44 0.48
CA ALA A 160 -0.06 -7.70 0.76
C ALA A 160 -0.22 -7.50 2.26
N LEU A 161 -0.98 -6.49 2.66
CA LEU A 161 -1.34 -6.21 4.04
C LEU A 161 -2.84 -6.33 4.23
N LEU A 162 -3.27 -7.17 5.16
CA LEU A 162 -4.68 -7.37 5.50
C LEU A 162 -4.99 -6.75 6.86
N TRP A 163 -5.90 -5.77 6.88
CA TRP A 163 -6.52 -5.28 8.09
C TRP A 163 -7.93 -5.84 8.22
N ARG A 164 -8.19 -6.58 9.31
CA ARG A 164 -9.54 -7.06 9.64
C ARG A 164 -10.26 -5.97 10.44
N GLY A 165 -11.09 -5.19 9.76
CA GLY A 165 -11.74 -4.00 10.30
C GLY A 165 -12.96 -4.29 11.19
N GLY A 166 -13.29 -5.54 11.46
CA GLY A 166 -14.48 -5.90 12.24
C GLY A 166 -15.76 -5.39 11.57
N PRO A 167 -16.49 -4.42 12.20
CA PRO A 167 -17.72 -3.89 11.61
C PRO A 167 -17.50 -3.10 10.31
N ASP A 168 -16.29 -2.64 10.05
CA ASP A 168 -15.93 -1.92 8.81
C ASP A 168 -15.61 -2.89 7.66
N GLY A 169 -15.53 -4.21 7.91
CA GLY A 169 -15.13 -5.23 6.95
C GLY A 169 -13.63 -5.42 6.85
N ASP A 170 -13.20 -6.28 5.93
CA ASP A 170 -11.79 -6.57 5.67
C ASP A 170 -11.24 -5.66 4.57
N HIS A 171 -10.00 -5.18 4.77
CA HIS A 171 -9.30 -4.27 3.88
C HIS A 171 -7.95 -4.86 3.50
N LEU A 172 -7.71 -5.09 2.22
CA LEU A 172 -6.53 -5.77 1.68
C LEU A 172 -5.76 -4.84 0.73
N PHE A 173 -4.54 -4.47 1.11
CA PHE A 173 -3.61 -3.66 0.31
C PHE A 173 -2.68 -4.61 -0.45
N THR A 174 -2.83 -4.70 -1.76
CA THR A 174 -2.23 -5.77 -2.56
C THR A 174 -0.94 -5.39 -3.27
N GLY A 175 -0.55 -4.10 -3.24
CA GLY A 175 0.49 -3.64 -4.16
C GLY A 175 0.15 -4.08 -5.57
N ASP A 176 1.15 -4.57 -6.29
CA ASP A 176 1.00 -5.01 -7.67
C ASP A 176 0.70 -6.50 -7.82
N SER A 177 0.13 -7.13 -6.79
CA SER A 177 -0.20 -8.57 -6.87
C SER A 177 -1.61 -8.85 -7.37
N LEU A 178 -2.60 -7.97 -7.07
CA LEU A 178 -3.99 -8.14 -7.47
C LEU A 178 -4.61 -6.79 -7.79
N PHE A 179 -5.28 -6.71 -8.94
CA PHE A 179 -5.94 -5.54 -9.51
C PHE A 179 -7.37 -5.86 -9.95
N PRO A 180 -8.19 -4.85 -10.25
CA PRO A 180 -9.39 -5.07 -11.04
C PRO A 180 -9.04 -5.76 -12.38
N GLY A 181 -9.61 -6.95 -12.60
CA GLY A 181 -9.47 -7.70 -13.85
C GLY A 181 -8.24 -8.59 -13.97
N GLY A 182 -7.40 -8.74 -12.92
CA GLY A 182 -6.27 -9.68 -12.99
C GLY A 182 -5.23 -9.56 -11.89
N VAL A 183 -4.20 -10.38 -12.02
CA VAL A 183 -3.00 -10.31 -11.19
C VAL A 183 -1.93 -9.44 -11.86
N GLY A 184 -0.92 -9.03 -11.10
CA GLY A 184 0.16 -8.18 -11.58
C GLY A 184 1.00 -8.83 -12.66
N ALA A 185 1.64 -7.98 -13.48
CA ALA A 185 2.48 -8.43 -14.58
C ALA A 185 3.65 -9.28 -14.08
N THR A 186 3.89 -10.39 -14.77
CA THR A 186 5.01 -11.32 -14.49
C THR A 186 6.04 -11.35 -15.64
N GLN A 187 6.05 -10.30 -16.46
CA GLN A 187 6.96 -10.09 -17.60
C GLN A 187 6.87 -11.23 -18.65
N GLY A 188 5.70 -11.85 -18.78
CA GLY A 188 5.46 -12.96 -19.71
C GLY A 188 6.08 -14.29 -19.25
N ASP A 189 6.53 -14.39 -18.02
CA ASP A 189 7.03 -15.63 -17.43
C ASP A 189 5.87 -16.47 -16.88
N PRO A 190 5.58 -17.65 -17.47
CA PRO A 190 4.44 -18.47 -17.09
C PRO A 190 4.60 -19.12 -15.70
N GLU A 191 5.82 -19.39 -15.25
CA GLU A 191 6.05 -19.99 -13.93
C GLU A 191 5.77 -18.95 -12.84
N ARG A 192 6.23 -17.71 -13.05
CA ARG A 192 5.93 -16.59 -12.16
C ARG A 192 4.43 -16.26 -12.13
N PHE A 193 3.77 -16.33 -13.29
CA PHE A 193 2.32 -16.12 -13.37
C PHE A 193 1.57 -17.20 -12.59
N ASP A 194 1.87 -18.48 -12.81
CA ASP A 194 1.22 -19.58 -12.08
C ASP A 194 1.46 -19.48 -10.57
N GLN A 195 2.68 -19.11 -10.18
CA GLN A 195 3.02 -18.89 -8.77
C GLN A 195 2.18 -17.76 -8.17
N LEU A 196 2.08 -16.61 -8.85
CA LEU A 196 1.33 -15.45 -8.35
C LEU A 196 -0.16 -15.76 -8.25
N LEU A 197 -0.73 -16.35 -9.30
CA LEU A 197 -2.15 -16.69 -9.32
C LEU A 197 -2.47 -17.75 -8.25
N THR A 198 -1.60 -18.74 -8.05
CA THR A 198 -1.75 -19.75 -6.99
C THR A 198 -1.69 -19.15 -5.59
N ASP A 199 -0.73 -18.24 -5.34
CA ASP A 199 -0.64 -17.54 -4.04
C ASP A 199 -1.88 -16.65 -3.81
N VAL A 200 -2.36 -15.95 -4.86
CA VAL A 200 -3.56 -15.11 -4.79
C VAL A 200 -4.82 -15.95 -4.54
N GLU A 201 -5.01 -17.06 -5.26
CA GLU A 201 -6.14 -17.96 -5.03
C GLU A 201 -6.14 -18.53 -3.61
N SER A 202 -5.03 -19.20 -3.23
CA SER A 202 -4.96 -19.97 -1.97
C SER A 202 -4.88 -19.12 -0.71
N ARG A 203 -4.28 -17.91 -0.79
CA ARG A 203 -4.04 -17.08 0.40
C ARG A 203 -5.01 -15.91 0.53
N ILE A 204 -5.70 -15.56 -0.58
CA ILE A 204 -6.64 -14.45 -0.60
C ILE A 204 -8.06 -14.97 -0.88
N PHE A 205 -8.30 -15.52 -2.07
CA PHE A 205 -9.66 -15.88 -2.47
C PHE A 205 -10.25 -17.04 -1.66
N ASP A 206 -9.45 -18.04 -1.26
CA ASP A 206 -9.91 -19.16 -0.44
C ASP A 206 -10.13 -18.79 1.03
N GLU A 207 -9.44 -17.73 1.51
CA GLU A 207 -9.41 -17.36 2.93
C GLU A 207 -10.31 -16.16 3.28
N LEU A 208 -10.61 -15.28 2.31
CA LEU A 208 -11.25 -14.00 2.57
C LEU A 208 -12.65 -13.92 1.90
N PRO A 209 -13.60 -13.23 2.56
CA PRO A 209 -14.95 -13.09 2.04
C PRO A 209 -15.01 -12.14 0.83
N ASP A 210 -16.05 -12.29 0.01
CA ASP A 210 -16.30 -11.47 -1.17
C ASP A 210 -16.41 -9.97 -0.87
N SER A 211 -16.80 -9.62 0.35
CA SER A 211 -16.90 -8.23 0.82
C SER A 211 -15.56 -7.57 1.10
N THR A 212 -14.44 -8.31 1.07
CA THR A 212 -13.10 -7.74 1.27
C THR A 212 -12.81 -6.68 0.23
N TRP A 213 -12.47 -5.47 0.69
CA TRP A 213 -12.10 -4.35 -0.15
C TRP A 213 -10.62 -4.42 -0.53
N VAL A 214 -10.31 -4.32 -1.81
CA VAL A 214 -8.96 -4.46 -2.38
C VAL A 214 -8.43 -3.11 -2.81
N TYR A 215 -7.21 -2.79 -2.36
CA TYR A 215 -6.47 -1.56 -2.61
C TYR A 215 -5.19 -1.89 -3.40
N PRO A 216 -5.20 -1.76 -4.73
CA PRO A 216 -4.03 -2.10 -5.57
C PRO A 216 -2.97 -1.02 -5.59
N GLY A 217 -1.78 -1.35 -6.10
CA GLY A 217 -0.66 -0.41 -6.26
C GLY A 217 -0.87 0.65 -7.34
N HIS A 218 -1.81 0.44 -8.27
CA HIS A 218 -2.20 1.40 -9.31
C HIS A 218 -3.71 1.36 -9.56
N GLY A 219 -4.25 2.47 -10.08
CA GLY A 219 -5.62 2.53 -10.57
C GLY A 219 -6.69 2.42 -9.47
N ASP A 220 -7.84 1.88 -9.85
CA ASP A 220 -9.04 1.84 -9.00
C ASP A 220 -9.02 0.68 -8.02
N ASP A 221 -9.75 0.86 -6.91
CA ASP A 221 -10.02 -0.22 -5.97
C ASP A 221 -11.06 -1.21 -6.53
N THR A 222 -11.11 -2.40 -5.92
CA THR A 222 -12.13 -3.42 -6.23
C THR A 222 -12.55 -4.17 -4.95
N THR A 223 -13.29 -5.26 -5.11
CA THR A 223 -13.63 -6.22 -4.05
C THR A 223 -13.33 -7.64 -4.52
N LEU A 224 -13.07 -8.56 -3.59
CA LEU A 224 -12.88 -9.97 -3.97
C LEU A 224 -14.09 -10.57 -4.67
N GLY A 225 -15.29 -10.14 -4.29
CA GLY A 225 -16.53 -10.61 -4.92
C GLY A 225 -16.69 -10.16 -6.38
N ALA A 226 -16.13 -9.00 -6.75
CA ALA A 226 -16.10 -8.55 -8.13
C ALA A 226 -15.12 -9.38 -8.99
N GLU A 227 -14.00 -9.80 -8.41
CA GLU A 227 -12.91 -10.44 -9.13
C GLU A 227 -13.01 -11.99 -9.15
N ARG A 228 -13.56 -12.60 -8.09
CA ARG A 228 -13.68 -14.06 -7.95
C ARG A 228 -14.28 -14.79 -9.15
N PRO A 229 -15.35 -14.29 -9.83
CA PRO A 229 -15.90 -14.95 -10.99
C PRO A 229 -14.93 -15.08 -12.17
N HIS A 230 -13.84 -14.29 -12.18
CA HIS A 230 -12.91 -14.20 -13.31
C HIS A 230 -11.64 -15.05 -13.13
N LEU A 231 -11.45 -15.75 -12.00
CA LEU A 231 -10.23 -16.53 -11.72
C LEU A 231 -9.93 -17.58 -12.79
N VAL A 232 -10.95 -18.28 -13.28
CA VAL A 232 -10.79 -19.29 -14.34
C VAL A 232 -10.33 -18.63 -15.64
N GLU A 233 -10.96 -17.52 -16.01
CA GLU A 233 -10.58 -16.73 -17.18
C GLU A 233 -9.11 -16.24 -17.09
N TRP A 234 -8.69 -15.75 -15.91
CA TRP A 234 -7.30 -15.30 -15.70
C TRP A 234 -6.30 -16.43 -15.90
N ARG A 235 -6.60 -17.63 -15.36
CA ARG A 235 -5.75 -18.82 -15.53
C ARG A 235 -5.65 -19.26 -16.98
N GLU A 236 -6.77 -19.26 -17.72
CA GLU A 236 -6.79 -19.61 -19.15
C GLU A 236 -6.05 -18.57 -20.02
N ARG A 237 -6.17 -17.30 -19.68
CA ARG A 237 -5.52 -16.18 -20.38
C ARG A 237 -4.01 -16.15 -20.15
N GLY A 238 -3.53 -16.53 -18.96
CA GLY A 238 -2.11 -16.67 -18.62
C GLY A 238 -1.38 -15.34 -18.39
N TRP A 239 -2.10 -14.25 -18.10
CA TRP A 239 -1.56 -12.92 -17.79
C TRP A 239 -2.57 -12.07 -17.03
#